data_164ee706eb9e6ab04b5f54a9b2e30908
#
_entry.id   164ee706eb9e6ab04b5f54a9b2e30908
#
_cell.length_a   1.000
_cell.length_b   1.000
_cell.length_c   1.000
_cell.angle_alpha   90.00
_cell.angle_beta   90.00
_cell.angle_gamma   90.00
#
_symmetry.space_group_name_H-M   'P 1'
#
loop_
_entity.id
_entity.type
_entity.pdbx_description
1 polymer ?
#
loop_
_entity_poly.entity_id
_entity_poly.type
_entity_poly.pdbx_seq_one_letter_code
_entity_poly.pdbx_strand_id
1 'polypeptide(L)'
;MAGWDRTAFDDSKWDKVAVTDKIDAKIQPHPGVPVRKIMEIKPKTRTEPKQGVYVFDMGQNFAGWVRLKVAGKAGTKVVLRFAEMLNPDGTIYTTNLREARCTDSYTLAGAGTETWEPKFTFHGFRYVEVAGYPGKPSLDAITGVVVHSDMPIAGSFECSNPMINQLYSNIVWSQRG
;
A
#
# COMPACT_ATOMS: atom_id res chain seq x y z
N MET A 1 15.10 9.02 -14.74
CA MET A 1 16.06 8.21 -15.53
C MET A 1 15.65 6.75 -15.47
N ALA A 2 15.46 6.12 -16.63
CA ALA A 2 15.15 4.68 -16.65
C ALA A 2 16.42 3.87 -16.34
N GLY A 3 16.28 2.79 -15.55
CA GLY A 3 17.36 1.85 -15.24
C GLY A 3 18.39 2.30 -14.18
N TRP A 4 18.12 3.41 -13.48
CA TRP A 4 19.01 3.91 -12.42
C TRP A 4 19.22 2.91 -11.27
N ASP A 5 18.30 1.96 -11.12
CA ASP A 5 18.29 0.89 -10.11
C ASP A 5 18.89 -0.43 -10.59
N ARG A 6 19.51 -0.43 -11.77
CA ARG A 6 20.14 -1.64 -12.35
C ARG A 6 21.65 -1.62 -12.21
N THR A 7 22.22 -2.82 -12.10
CA THR A 7 23.67 -3.01 -12.22
C THR A 7 24.17 -2.48 -13.58
N ALA A 8 25.31 -1.82 -13.58
CA ALA A 8 25.91 -1.18 -14.76
C ALA A 8 25.17 0.08 -15.26
N PHE A 9 24.35 0.73 -14.43
CA PHE A 9 23.88 2.07 -14.74
C PHE A 9 25.06 3.05 -14.74
N ASP A 10 25.16 3.90 -15.78
CA ASP A 10 26.17 4.95 -15.85
C ASP A 10 25.73 6.15 -14.97
N ASP A 11 26.32 6.25 -13.80
CA ASP A 11 26.11 7.31 -12.81
C ASP A 11 27.18 8.43 -12.88
N SER A 12 28.01 8.44 -13.93
CA SER A 12 29.11 9.41 -14.10
C SER A 12 28.68 10.89 -14.07
N LYS A 13 27.37 11.15 -14.35
CA LYS A 13 26.75 12.47 -14.31
C LYS A 13 26.09 12.82 -12.98
N TRP A 14 26.15 11.93 -11.99
CA TRP A 14 25.60 12.18 -10.68
C TRP A 14 26.60 12.94 -9.81
N ASP A 15 26.08 13.70 -8.85
CA ASP A 15 26.90 14.32 -7.83
C ASP A 15 27.55 13.24 -6.96
N LYS A 16 28.76 13.49 -6.52
CA LYS A 16 29.47 12.57 -5.61
C LYS A 16 28.74 12.52 -4.26
N VAL A 17 28.58 11.32 -3.72
CA VAL A 17 28.04 11.15 -2.37
C VAL A 17 29.00 11.73 -1.33
N ALA A 18 28.45 12.33 -0.29
CA ALA A 18 29.25 12.74 0.88
C ALA A 18 29.53 11.48 1.72
N VAL A 19 30.81 11.18 1.90
CA VAL A 19 31.28 10.10 2.76
C VAL A 19 31.70 10.68 4.11
N THR A 20 31.28 10.07 5.20
CA THR A 20 31.74 10.43 6.54
C THR A 20 32.04 9.17 7.35
N ASP A 21 33.14 9.20 8.05
CA ASP A 21 33.59 8.23 9.04
C ASP A 21 33.24 8.63 10.49
N LYS A 22 32.59 9.80 10.65
CA LYS A 22 32.25 10.37 11.97
C LYS A 22 31.04 9.71 12.65
N ILE A 23 30.42 8.71 12.04
CA ILE A 23 29.26 8.02 12.61
C ILE A 23 29.78 6.81 13.40
N ASP A 24 29.84 6.96 14.72
CA ASP A 24 30.17 5.87 15.64
C ASP A 24 28.90 5.06 16.01
N ALA A 25 28.14 4.65 14.99
CA ALA A 25 26.94 3.83 15.16
C ALA A 25 27.23 2.37 14.82
N LYS A 26 27.00 1.49 15.77
CA LYS A 26 27.12 0.05 15.54
C LYS A 26 25.94 -0.46 14.72
N ILE A 27 26.21 -0.96 13.53
CA ILE A 27 25.21 -1.65 12.70
C ILE A 27 25.00 -3.04 13.28
N GLN A 28 23.76 -3.36 13.65
CA GLN A 28 23.37 -4.67 14.16
C GLN A 28 21.99 -5.07 13.64
N PRO A 29 21.68 -6.38 13.57
CA PRO A 29 20.37 -6.83 13.15
C PRO A 29 19.30 -6.39 14.15
N HIS A 30 18.08 -6.15 13.65
CA HIS A 30 16.92 -5.89 14.52
C HIS A 30 16.65 -7.12 15.40
N PRO A 31 16.55 -6.99 16.73
CA PRO A 31 16.41 -8.12 17.63
C PRO A 31 14.99 -8.74 17.64
N GLY A 32 14.01 -8.03 17.08
CA GLY A 32 12.61 -8.46 17.04
C GLY A 32 12.26 -9.30 15.82
N VAL A 33 11.02 -9.76 15.80
CA VAL A 33 10.45 -10.47 14.64
C VAL A 33 10.42 -9.53 13.42
N PRO A 34 10.91 -9.95 12.26
CA PRO A 34 10.98 -9.09 11.08
C PRO A 34 9.59 -8.78 10.55
N VAL A 35 9.41 -7.57 10.05
CA VAL A 35 8.23 -7.16 9.29
C VAL A 35 8.34 -7.74 7.88
N ARG A 36 7.28 -8.38 7.40
CA ARG A 36 7.24 -9.05 6.09
C ARG A 36 5.93 -8.79 5.35
N LYS A 37 5.94 -9.01 4.04
CA LYS A 37 4.73 -9.17 3.23
C LYS A 37 4.12 -10.52 3.58
N ILE A 38 2.94 -10.53 4.19
CA ILE A 38 2.33 -11.75 4.72
C ILE A 38 1.33 -12.36 3.75
N MET A 39 0.45 -11.52 3.18
CA MET A 39 -0.57 -11.99 2.26
C MET A 39 -1.00 -10.89 1.30
N GLU A 40 -1.75 -11.27 0.27
CA GLU A 40 -2.35 -10.36 -0.68
C GLU A 40 -3.88 -10.37 -0.54
N ILE A 41 -4.49 -9.19 -0.64
CA ILE A 41 -5.94 -8.99 -0.60
C ILE A 41 -6.40 -8.38 -1.92
N LYS A 42 -7.40 -8.99 -2.54
CA LYS A 42 -8.07 -8.44 -3.72
C LYS A 42 -9.23 -7.54 -3.31
N PRO A 43 -9.47 -6.42 -4.02
CA PRO A 43 -10.66 -5.60 -3.78
C PRO A 43 -11.94 -6.42 -3.97
N LYS A 44 -12.93 -6.13 -3.13
CA LYS A 44 -14.28 -6.73 -3.22
C LYS A 44 -15.15 -5.96 -4.20
N THR A 45 -15.08 -4.64 -4.16
CA THR A 45 -15.89 -3.74 -5.00
C THR A 45 -15.08 -2.54 -5.45
N ARG A 46 -15.58 -1.86 -6.49
CA ARG A 46 -15.09 -0.58 -6.96
C ARG A 46 -16.27 0.32 -7.30
N THR A 47 -16.25 1.55 -6.83
CA THR A 47 -17.20 2.61 -7.16
C THR A 47 -16.51 3.77 -7.86
N GLU A 48 -17.28 4.70 -8.40
CA GLU A 48 -16.80 5.95 -9.02
C GLU A 48 -17.63 7.11 -8.44
N PRO A 49 -17.33 7.56 -7.20
CA PRO A 49 -18.11 8.62 -6.56
C PRO A 49 -17.98 9.98 -7.26
N LYS A 50 -16.89 10.20 -7.99
CA LYS A 50 -16.66 11.38 -8.85
C LYS A 50 -16.04 10.91 -10.16
N GLN A 51 -16.35 11.59 -11.24
CA GLN A 51 -15.81 11.27 -12.57
C GLN A 51 -14.28 11.14 -12.54
N GLY A 52 -13.77 9.98 -12.97
CA GLY A 52 -12.33 9.68 -13.02
C GLY A 52 -11.68 9.42 -11.66
N VAL A 53 -12.45 9.36 -10.57
CA VAL A 53 -12.00 9.02 -9.23
C VAL A 53 -12.67 7.71 -8.80
N TYR A 54 -11.88 6.68 -8.62
CA TYR A 54 -12.34 5.34 -8.29
C TYR A 54 -12.01 4.99 -6.85
N VAL A 55 -12.98 4.43 -6.11
CA VAL A 55 -12.79 3.95 -4.75
C VAL A 55 -12.95 2.44 -4.71
N PHE A 56 -11.90 1.76 -4.26
CA PHE A 56 -11.86 0.32 -4.09
C PHE A 56 -12.06 -0.03 -2.61
N ASP A 57 -13.00 -0.93 -2.31
CA ASP A 57 -13.14 -1.56 -0.99
C ASP A 57 -12.36 -2.87 -0.94
N MET A 58 -11.35 -2.93 -0.11
CA MET A 58 -10.54 -4.14 0.11
C MET A 58 -11.28 -5.19 0.94
N GLY A 59 -12.41 -4.81 1.58
CA GLY A 59 -13.21 -5.69 2.43
C GLY A 59 -12.62 -5.96 3.81
N GLN A 60 -11.40 -5.50 4.08
CA GLN A 60 -10.68 -5.65 5.34
C GLN A 60 -9.84 -4.41 5.61
N ASN A 61 -9.83 -3.91 6.85
CA ASN A 61 -8.88 -2.90 7.29
C ASN A 61 -7.56 -3.57 7.68
N PHE A 62 -6.43 -3.10 7.15
CA PHE A 62 -5.11 -3.72 7.38
C PHE A 62 -3.98 -2.70 7.23
N ALA A 63 -2.82 -3.03 7.79
CA ALA A 63 -1.57 -2.30 7.56
C ALA A 63 -0.86 -2.87 6.31
N GLY A 64 -0.37 -1.98 5.45
CA GLY A 64 0.32 -2.39 4.23
C GLY A 64 0.32 -1.32 3.15
N TRP A 65 0.36 -1.74 1.91
CA TRP A 65 0.31 -0.87 0.73
C TRP A 65 -0.46 -1.52 -0.42
N VAL A 66 -0.52 -0.83 -1.54
CA VAL A 66 -1.14 -1.31 -2.76
C VAL A 66 -0.08 -1.58 -3.82
N ARG A 67 -0.16 -2.74 -4.46
CA ARG A 67 0.46 -2.99 -5.76
C ARG A 67 -0.47 -2.47 -6.85
N LEU A 68 -0.01 -1.51 -7.62
CA LEU A 68 -0.71 -0.93 -8.76
C LEU A 68 -0.29 -1.66 -10.05
N LYS A 69 -1.28 -2.03 -10.87
CA LYS A 69 -1.08 -2.50 -12.25
C LYS A 69 -1.76 -1.53 -13.20
N VAL A 70 -1.01 -0.91 -14.10
CA VAL A 70 -1.50 0.17 -14.94
C VAL A 70 -0.79 0.20 -16.29
N ALA A 71 -1.49 0.65 -17.33
CA ALA A 71 -0.90 0.92 -18.64
C ALA A 71 -1.36 2.31 -19.12
N GLY A 72 -0.47 3.07 -19.72
CA GLY A 72 -0.78 4.41 -20.21
C GLY A 72 0.42 5.11 -20.81
N LYS A 73 0.24 6.37 -21.19
CA LYS A 73 1.31 7.19 -21.77
C LYS A 73 2.35 7.55 -20.71
N ALA A 74 3.60 7.67 -21.12
CA ALA A 74 4.67 8.20 -20.27
C ALA A 74 4.27 9.57 -19.69
N GLY A 75 4.63 9.78 -18.42
CA GLY A 75 4.30 11.01 -17.68
C GLY A 75 2.88 11.04 -17.07
N THR A 76 2.01 10.06 -17.37
CA THR A 76 0.71 9.95 -16.70
C THR A 76 0.92 9.67 -15.22
N LYS A 77 0.32 10.50 -14.36
CA LYS A 77 0.42 10.35 -12.89
C LYS A 77 -0.83 9.72 -12.33
N VAL A 78 -0.69 8.59 -11.66
CA VAL A 78 -1.74 7.94 -10.85
C VAL A 78 -1.50 8.26 -9.39
N VAL A 79 -2.54 8.65 -8.69
CA VAL A 79 -2.51 9.00 -7.25
C VAL A 79 -3.37 7.99 -6.51
N LEU A 80 -2.81 7.40 -5.45
CA LEU A 80 -3.46 6.47 -4.53
C LEU A 80 -3.61 7.17 -3.18
N ARG A 81 -4.84 7.28 -2.67
CA ARG A 81 -5.12 7.80 -1.33
C ARG A 81 -5.80 6.71 -0.51
N PHE A 82 -5.50 6.67 0.76
CA PHE A 82 -5.93 5.58 1.62
C PHE A 82 -6.82 6.09 2.75
N ALA A 83 -7.83 5.30 3.12
CA ALA A 83 -8.71 5.62 4.23
C ALA A 83 -9.32 4.35 4.84
N GLU A 84 -9.72 4.44 6.10
CA GLU A 84 -10.39 3.37 6.83
C GLU A 84 -11.91 3.39 6.67
N MET A 85 -12.48 4.56 6.33
CA MET A 85 -13.92 4.80 6.24
C MET A 85 -14.28 5.61 4.98
N LEU A 86 -15.55 5.58 4.64
CA LEU A 86 -16.16 6.43 3.59
C LEU A 86 -17.10 7.46 4.19
N ASN A 87 -17.25 8.58 3.49
CA ASN A 87 -18.33 9.52 3.67
C ASN A 87 -19.65 8.94 3.11
N PRO A 88 -20.82 9.49 3.48
CA PRO A 88 -22.11 9.05 2.94
C PRO A 88 -22.23 9.13 1.41
N ASP A 89 -21.47 10.01 0.75
CA ASP A 89 -21.42 10.16 -0.71
C ASP A 89 -20.47 9.16 -1.40
N GLY A 90 -19.87 8.24 -0.64
CA GLY A 90 -18.95 7.22 -1.14
C GLY A 90 -17.50 7.70 -1.36
N THR A 91 -17.18 8.96 -1.07
CA THR A 91 -15.81 9.45 -1.07
C THR A 91 -15.05 8.98 0.18
N ILE A 92 -13.73 8.92 0.14
CA ILE A 92 -12.93 8.53 1.30
C ILE A 92 -13.01 9.58 2.42
N TYR A 93 -13.16 9.11 3.66
CA TYR A 93 -13.11 9.94 4.85
C TYR A 93 -11.66 10.09 5.33
N THR A 94 -11.15 11.31 5.38
CA THR A 94 -9.74 11.59 5.71
C THR A 94 -9.55 12.54 6.88
N THR A 95 -10.63 13.01 7.51
CA THR A 95 -10.54 13.96 8.64
C THR A 95 -9.78 13.35 9.84
N ASN A 96 -9.91 12.06 10.07
CA ASN A 96 -9.20 11.31 11.12
C ASN A 96 -7.68 11.23 10.90
N LEU A 97 -7.21 11.45 9.69
CA LEU A 97 -5.79 11.43 9.35
C LEU A 97 -5.05 12.69 9.82
N ARG A 98 -5.78 13.74 10.23
CA ARG A 98 -5.23 15.04 10.65
C ARG A 98 -4.33 15.62 9.54
N GLU A 99 -3.01 15.70 9.79
CA GLU A 99 -2.02 16.21 8.82
C GLU A 99 -1.34 15.12 8.00
N ALA A 100 -1.59 13.85 8.29
CA ALA A 100 -1.01 12.74 7.54
C ALA A 100 -1.58 12.71 6.11
N ARG A 101 -0.71 12.75 5.12
CA ARG A 101 -1.13 12.77 3.71
C ARG A 101 -1.73 11.44 3.25
N CYS A 102 -1.24 10.33 3.76
CA CYS A 102 -1.69 8.97 3.45
C CYS A 102 -1.92 8.77 1.93
N THR A 103 -0.89 9.11 1.16
CA THR A 103 -0.99 9.25 -0.31
C THR A 103 0.29 8.79 -0.97
N ASP A 104 0.15 7.89 -1.93
CA ASP A 104 1.23 7.47 -2.83
C ASP A 104 0.96 7.97 -4.25
N SER A 105 1.98 8.11 -5.06
CA SER A 105 1.82 8.45 -6.46
C SER A 105 2.83 7.74 -7.33
N TYR A 106 2.39 7.34 -8.51
CA TYR A 106 3.22 6.72 -9.53
C TYR A 106 3.11 7.47 -10.84
N THR A 107 4.24 7.77 -11.46
CA THR A 107 4.30 8.37 -12.79
C THR A 107 4.77 7.32 -13.79
N LEU A 108 3.94 7.02 -14.79
CA LEU A 108 4.17 5.96 -15.75
C LEU A 108 5.39 6.27 -16.63
N ALA A 109 6.18 5.24 -16.88
CA ALA A 109 7.26 5.28 -17.88
C ALA A 109 6.75 5.14 -19.32
N GLY A 110 5.54 4.61 -19.51
CA GLY A 110 4.92 4.40 -20.83
C GLY A 110 5.37 3.11 -21.51
N ALA A 111 5.90 2.14 -20.79
CA ALA A 111 6.44 0.88 -21.31
C ALA A 111 5.40 -0.27 -21.38
N GLY A 112 4.16 0.03 -21.71
CA GLY A 112 3.08 -0.96 -21.75
C GLY A 112 2.42 -1.13 -20.38
N THR A 113 2.17 -2.36 -19.94
CA THR A 113 1.63 -2.62 -18.60
C THR A 113 2.75 -2.57 -17.56
N GLU A 114 2.62 -1.66 -16.63
CA GLU A 114 3.55 -1.44 -15.53
C GLU A 114 2.95 -1.96 -14.22
N THR A 115 3.78 -2.58 -13.39
CA THR A 115 3.43 -3.02 -12.04
C THR A 115 4.34 -2.31 -11.06
N TRP A 116 3.74 -1.63 -10.08
CA TRP A 116 4.47 -0.81 -9.14
C TRP A 116 3.97 -1.01 -7.71
N GLU A 117 4.89 -0.98 -6.76
CA GLU A 117 4.65 -0.93 -5.31
C GLU A 117 5.49 0.21 -4.71
N PRO A 118 4.99 0.93 -3.70
CA PRO A 118 5.82 1.88 -2.95
C PRO A 118 6.90 1.12 -2.16
N LYS A 119 7.98 1.84 -1.81
CA LYS A 119 9.04 1.34 -0.94
C LYS A 119 9.21 2.27 0.25
N PHE A 120 9.57 1.72 1.40
CA PHE A 120 9.85 2.45 2.64
C PHE A 120 8.66 3.25 3.20
N THR A 121 7.43 2.82 2.88
CA THR A 121 6.19 3.37 3.42
C THR A 121 5.15 2.28 3.58
N PHE A 122 4.16 2.52 4.44
CA PHE A 122 2.95 1.71 4.60
C PHE A 122 1.83 2.57 5.14
N HIS A 123 0.60 2.11 5.02
CA HIS A 123 -0.61 2.80 5.46
C HIS A 123 -1.54 1.82 6.17
N GLY A 124 -2.41 2.33 7.06
CA GLY A 124 -3.56 1.62 7.58
C GLY A 124 -4.79 1.99 6.78
N PHE A 125 -5.49 1.03 6.15
CA PHE A 125 -6.62 1.32 5.29
C PHE A 125 -7.51 0.12 4.99
N ARG A 126 -8.76 0.42 4.64
CA ARG A 126 -9.69 -0.49 3.99
C ARG A 126 -10.01 -0.02 2.57
N TYR A 127 -10.06 1.29 2.35
CA TYR A 127 -10.45 1.90 1.08
C TYR A 127 -9.27 2.55 0.39
N VAL A 128 -9.22 2.40 -0.93
CA VAL A 128 -8.18 3.00 -1.78
C VAL A 128 -8.87 3.85 -2.85
N GLU A 129 -8.66 5.15 -2.77
CA GLU A 129 -9.05 6.07 -3.84
C GLU A 129 -7.95 6.12 -4.90
N VAL A 130 -8.33 5.95 -6.15
CA VAL A 130 -7.42 5.98 -7.31
C VAL A 130 -7.86 7.09 -8.24
N ALA A 131 -7.00 8.07 -8.45
CA ALA A 131 -7.22 9.19 -9.38
C ALA A 131 -6.15 9.21 -10.46
N GLY A 132 -6.49 9.73 -11.65
CA GLY A 132 -5.56 9.82 -12.78
C GLY A 132 -5.26 8.49 -13.45
N TYR A 133 -6.00 7.43 -13.16
CA TYR A 133 -5.84 6.15 -13.83
C TYR A 133 -6.28 6.25 -15.31
N PRO A 134 -5.46 5.77 -16.28
CA PRO A 134 -5.82 5.80 -17.70
C PRO A 134 -7.03 4.91 -18.01
N GLY A 135 -8.16 5.51 -18.31
CA GLY A 135 -9.43 4.81 -18.53
C GLY A 135 -10.07 4.32 -17.22
N LYS A 136 -10.85 3.24 -17.30
CA LYS A 136 -11.60 2.68 -16.18
C LYS A 136 -10.86 1.46 -15.59
N PRO A 137 -10.32 1.52 -14.36
CA PRO A 137 -9.59 0.41 -13.78
C PRO A 137 -10.52 -0.80 -13.51
N SER A 138 -10.05 -2.02 -13.76
CA SER A 138 -10.70 -3.23 -13.29
C SER A 138 -10.39 -3.47 -11.80
N LEU A 139 -11.04 -4.47 -11.18
CA LEU A 139 -10.67 -4.88 -9.82
C LEU A 139 -9.22 -5.36 -9.70
N ASP A 140 -8.65 -5.91 -10.79
CA ASP A 140 -7.26 -6.37 -10.81
C ASP A 140 -6.23 -5.22 -11.00
N ALA A 141 -6.69 -3.98 -11.15
CA ALA A 141 -5.80 -2.83 -11.24
C ALA A 141 -5.00 -2.59 -9.95
N ILE A 142 -5.53 -3.05 -8.81
CA ILE A 142 -4.83 -2.97 -7.53
C ILE A 142 -4.88 -4.30 -6.78
N THR A 143 -3.87 -4.51 -5.94
CA THR A 143 -3.79 -5.62 -4.98
C THR A 143 -3.26 -5.05 -3.67
N GLY A 144 -3.98 -5.28 -2.57
CA GLY A 144 -3.49 -4.95 -1.23
C GLY A 144 -2.41 -5.94 -0.81
N VAL A 145 -1.32 -5.42 -0.28
CA VAL A 145 -0.21 -6.19 0.27
C VAL A 145 -0.18 -5.97 1.77
N VAL A 146 -0.58 -6.98 2.52
CA VAL A 146 -0.62 -6.92 4.00
C VAL A 146 0.79 -7.08 4.55
N VAL A 147 1.15 -6.18 5.45
CA VAL A 147 2.50 -6.12 6.05
C VAL A 147 2.37 -6.02 7.56
N HIS A 148 3.02 -6.92 8.26
CA HIS A 148 3.14 -6.87 9.72
C HIS A 148 4.31 -7.72 10.20
N SER A 149 4.62 -7.68 11.50
CA SER A 149 5.59 -8.57 12.13
C SER A 149 5.19 -10.03 11.89
N ASP A 150 6.12 -10.83 11.37
CA ASP A 150 5.90 -12.24 11.00
C ASP A 150 5.88 -13.14 12.24
N MET A 151 4.94 -12.86 13.14
CA MET A 151 4.76 -13.63 14.37
C MET A 151 4.06 -14.96 14.07
N PRO A 152 4.54 -16.10 14.62
CA PRO A 152 3.87 -17.37 14.46
C PRO A 152 2.49 -17.36 15.12
N ILE A 153 1.52 -18.00 14.48
CA ILE A 153 0.19 -18.21 15.07
C ILE A 153 0.31 -19.29 16.13
N ALA A 154 0.07 -18.94 17.39
CA ALA A 154 0.22 -19.86 18.53
C ALA A 154 -1.06 -20.67 18.84
N GLY A 155 -2.21 -20.29 18.29
CA GLY A 155 -3.48 -20.97 18.54
C GLY A 155 -4.62 -20.43 17.69
N SER A 156 -5.77 -21.09 17.80
CA SER A 156 -7.02 -20.69 17.16
C SER A 156 -8.18 -20.78 18.13
N PHE A 157 -9.22 -20.02 17.88
CA PHE A 157 -10.45 -20.06 18.66
C PHE A 157 -11.67 -20.10 17.73
N GLU A 158 -12.61 -20.98 18.04
CA GLU A 158 -13.91 -21.06 17.37
C GLU A 158 -14.97 -21.52 18.36
N CYS A 159 -16.18 -20.98 18.26
CA CYS A 159 -17.34 -21.40 19.06
C CYS A 159 -18.61 -21.35 18.22
N SER A 160 -19.75 -21.84 18.78
CA SER A 160 -21.04 -21.86 18.10
C SER A 160 -21.68 -20.48 17.88
N ASN A 161 -21.16 -19.41 18.51
CA ASN A 161 -21.67 -18.07 18.36
C ASN A 161 -20.87 -17.30 17.27
N PRO A 162 -21.49 -16.98 16.10
CA PRO A 162 -20.79 -16.30 15.00
C PRO A 162 -20.32 -14.88 15.36
N MET A 163 -21.01 -14.17 16.27
CA MET A 163 -20.56 -12.84 16.72
C MET A 163 -19.25 -12.91 17.50
N ILE A 164 -19.06 -13.93 18.32
CA ILE A 164 -17.82 -14.13 19.09
C ILE A 164 -16.70 -14.53 18.13
N ASN A 165 -16.96 -15.36 17.13
CA ASN A 165 -15.98 -15.71 16.12
C ASN A 165 -15.57 -14.48 15.29
N GLN A 166 -16.53 -13.59 14.96
CA GLN A 166 -16.23 -12.33 14.30
C GLN A 166 -15.39 -11.40 15.19
N LEU A 167 -15.71 -11.32 16.49
CA LEU A 167 -14.91 -10.54 17.45
C LEU A 167 -13.48 -11.06 17.52
N TYR A 168 -13.29 -12.37 17.61
CA TYR A 168 -11.96 -12.98 17.57
C TYR A 168 -11.18 -12.61 16.29
N SER A 169 -11.83 -12.71 15.13
CA SER A 169 -11.23 -12.30 13.86
C SER A 169 -10.81 -10.83 13.87
N ASN A 170 -11.67 -9.93 14.37
CA ASN A 170 -11.37 -8.50 14.47
C ASN A 170 -10.16 -8.22 15.37
N ILE A 171 -10.06 -8.92 16.52
CA ILE A 171 -8.93 -8.81 17.44
C ILE A 171 -7.64 -9.26 16.76
N VAL A 172 -7.66 -10.38 16.03
CA VAL A 172 -6.49 -10.88 15.29
C VAL A 172 -6.04 -9.86 14.23
N TRP A 173 -6.98 -9.24 13.51
CA TRP A 173 -6.63 -8.19 12.54
C TRP A 173 -6.10 -6.93 13.20
N SER A 174 -6.64 -6.53 14.36
CA SER A 174 -6.10 -5.40 15.14
C SER A 174 -4.69 -5.68 15.69
N GLN A 175 -4.38 -6.94 16.01
CA GLN A 175 -3.04 -7.37 16.46
C GLN A 175 -2.02 -7.28 15.32
N ARG A 176 -2.45 -7.38 14.08
CA ARG A 176 -1.59 -7.33 12.88
C ARG A 176 -1.34 -5.91 12.36
N GLY A 177 -2.17 -4.93 12.77
CA GLY A 177 -2.17 -3.54 12.30
C GLY A 177 -1.43 -2.52 13.20
#